data_82177debd5cb479149da9f1aaa86add7
#
_entry.id   82177debd5cb479149da9f1aaa86add7
#
_cell.length_a   1.000
_cell.length_b   1.000
_cell.length_c   1.000
_cell.angle_alpha   90.00
_cell.angle_beta   90.00
_cell.angle_gamma   90.00
#
_symmetry.space_group_name_H-M   'P 1'
#
loop_
_entity.id
_entity.type
_entity.pdbx_description
1 polymer ?
#
loop_
_entity_poly.entity_id
_entity_poly.type
_entity_poly.pdbx_seq_one_letter_code
_entity_poly.pdbx_strand_id
1 'polypeptide(L)'
;MVRHLPTPVRPVRGGISWTWHPQERWLRIYHRDDLTPSAEARRAFGPLLRFDHHTPPFAAPALCPAGRTVVYAAKTLRTCGAEVFGDAGVAMVCPQLRVAVVRPARAVVIQDVQANGSMLIGALPALGTADVPRTETQAWARAIYEDRPASRSIAGVRYTSAHDEGAAVALWDASPALVVVQDVPLSDRAVFRRFVAAMREVEIEVAVVPAEACVRCQGVDRG
;
A
#
# COMPACT_ATOMS: atom_id res chain seq x y z
N MET A 1 3.86 -3.00 -23.23
CA MET A 1 2.45 -3.08 -23.65
C MET A 1 1.61 -2.92 -22.38
N VAL A 2 0.93 -1.78 -22.21
CA VAL A 2 0.06 -1.54 -21.04
C VAL A 2 -1.08 -2.54 -21.09
N ARG A 3 -1.28 -3.30 -20.03
CA ARG A 3 -2.40 -4.24 -19.91
C ARG A 3 -3.59 -3.49 -19.31
N HIS A 4 -4.78 -3.73 -19.83
CA HIS A 4 -6.02 -3.19 -19.28
C HIS A 4 -6.78 -4.27 -18.51
N LEU A 5 -7.36 -3.90 -17.38
CA LEU A 5 -8.25 -4.76 -16.61
C LEU A 5 -9.70 -4.60 -17.12
N PRO A 6 -10.49 -5.67 -17.11
CA PRO A 6 -11.92 -5.53 -17.31
C PRO A 6 -12.55 -4.69 -16.20
N THR A 7 -13.58 -3.94 -16.52
CA THR A 7 -14.39 -3.25 -15.51
C THR A 7 -15.03 -4.28 -14.57
N PRO A 8 -15.03 -4.05 -13.25
CA PRO A 8 -15.67 -4.97 -12.30
C PRO A 8 -17.15 -5.19 -12.63
N VAL A 9 -17.54 -6.45 -12.85
CA VAL A 9 -18.95 -6.83 -12.97
C VAL A 9 -19.56 -6.93 -11.58
N ARG A 10 -20.58 -6.12 -11.30
CA ARG A 10 -21.18 -6.01 -9.97
C ARG A 10 -22.44 -6.88 -9.82
N PRO A 11 -22.71 -7.52 -8.68
CA PRO A 11 -21.78 -7.60 -7.56
C PRO A 11 -20.62 -8.54 -7.84
N VAL A 12 -19.40 -8.16 -7.42
CA VAL A 12 -18.23 -9.03 -7.44
C VAL A 12 -18.47 -10.19 -6.50
N ARG A 13 -18.20 -11.42 -6.96
CA ARG A 13 -18.43 -12.66 -6.20
C ARG A 13 -17.22 -13.58 -6.25
N GLY A 14 -17.13 -14.48 -5.29
CA GLY A 14 -16.07 -15.48 -5.21
C GLY A 14 -14.78 -14.92 -4.62
N GLY A 15 -13.67 -15.57 -4.93
CA GLY A 15 -12.36 -15.17 -4.47
C GLY A 15 -11.85 -15.99 -3.29
N ILE A 16 -10.62 -15.71 -2.91
CA ILE A 16 -9.90 -16.33 -1.79
C ILE A 16 -9.66 -15.26 -0.73
N SER A 17 -9.87 -15.61 0.52
CA SER A 17 -9.44 -14.81 1.66
C SER A 17 -8.13 -15.34 2.23
N TRP A 18 -7.29 -14.43 2.66
CA TRP A 18 -6.11 -14.68 3.46
C TRP A 18 -6.25 -13.98 4.80
N THR A 19 -5.70 -14.57 5.87
CA THR A 19 -5.78 -13.97 7.21
C THR A 19 -4.41 -13.49 7.64
N TRP A 20 -4.28 -12.21 7.95
CA TRP A 20 -3.10 -11.66 8.61
C TRP A 20 -3.26 -11.82 10.13
N HIS A 21 -2.41 -12.65 10.71
CA HIS A 21 -2.45 -12.93 12.15
C HIS A 21 -1.60 -11.94 12.96
N PRO A 22 -1.97 -11.66 14.23
CA PRO A 22 -1.24 -10.74 15.10
C PRO A 22 0.22 -11.13 15.38
N GLN A 23 0.60 -12.38 15.16
CA GLN A 23 1.96 -12.87 15.31
C GLN A 23 2.87 -12.49 14.13
N GLU A 24 2.27 -12.21 12.97
CA GLU A 24 3.01 -11.87 11.77
C GLU A 24 3.35 -10.38 11.73
N ARG A 25 4.60 -10.10 11.50
CA ARG A 25 5.13 -8.73 11.39
C ARG A 25 5.35 -8.38 9.94
N TRP A 26 4.94 -7.16 9.58
CA TRP A 26 5.13 -6.57 8.27
C TRP A 26 5.76 -5.19 8.43
N LEU A 27 6.25 -4.62 7.34
CA LEU A 27 6.95 -3.34 7.33
C LEU A 27 6.13 -2.28 6.61
N ARG A 28 6.26 -1.07 7.08
CA ARG A 28 5.71 0.12 6.45
C ARG A 28 6.78 1.19 6.38
N ILE A 29 7.05 1.72 5.19
CA ILE A 29 7.80 2.97 5.02
C ILE A 29 6.77 4.09 4.84
N TYR A 30 6.95 5.18 5.56
CA TYR A 30 6.05 6.32 5.48
C TYR A 30 6.80 7.62 5.76
N HIS A 31 6.33 8.70 5.18
CA HIS A 31 6.76 10.05 5.51
C HIS A 31 5.87 10.56 6.65
N ARG A 32 6.48 11.01 7.74
CA ARG A 32 5.74 11.56 8.88
C ARG A 32 5.36 13.01 8.57
N ASP A 33 4.09 13.23 8.32
CA ASP A 33 3.47 14.52 7.98
C ASP A 33 2.06 14.60 8.59
N ASP A 34 1.32 15.66 8.27
CA ASP A 34 -0.04 15.88 8.78
C ASP A 34 -1.04 14.80 8.34
N LEU A 35 -0.81 14.17 7.18
CA LEU A 35 -1.67 13.11 6.65
C LEU A 35 -1.33 11.73 7.20
N THR A 36 -0.08 11.54 7.60
CA THR A 36 0.45 10.28 8.17
C THR A 36 1.33 10.58 9.38
N PRO A 37 0.76 11.07 10.49
CA PRO A 37 1.53 11.49 11.67
C PRO A 37 2.22 10.34 12.39
N SER A 38 1.77 9.11 12.19
CA SER A 38 2.30 7.91 12.85
C SER A 38 2.23 6.66 11.97
N ALA A 39 2.91 5.60 12.37
CA ALA A 39 2.98 4.36 11.61
C ALA A 39 1.62 3.63 11.48
N GLU A 40 0.72 3.78 12.44
CA GLU A 40 -0.63 3.23 12.43
C GLU A 40 -1.66 4.13 11.72
N ALA A 41 -1.29 5.39 11.43
CA ALA A 41 -2.18 6.33 10.79
C ALA A 41 -2.61 5.85 9.40
N ARG A 42 -3.90 6.02 9.10
CA ARG A 42 -4.51 5.70 7.82
C ARG A 42 -4.74 6.97 7.03
N ARG A 43 -4.44 6.94 5.76
CA ARG A 43 -4.66 8.08 4.88
C ARG A 43 -6.12 8.15 4.46
N ALA A 44 -6.78 9.28 4.72
CA ALA A 44 -8.15 9.58 4.28
C ALA A 44 -8.20 10.36 2.97
N PHE A 45 -7.08 10.95 2.55
CA PHE A 45 -6.96 11.66 1.28
C PHE A 45 -6.69 10.66 0.14
N GLY A 46 -7.40 10.74 -0.95
CA GLY A 46 -7.24 9.86 -2.10
C GLY A 46 -8.37 9.93 -3.11
N PRO A 47 -8.34 9.07 -4.11
CA PRO A 47 -7.43 7.94 -4.31
C PRO A 47 -6.08 8.36 -4.92
N LEU A 48 -4.97 7.79 -4.46
CA LEU A 48 -3.61 8.04 -4.96
C LEU A 48 -2.91 6.75 -5.44
N LEU A 49 -3.06 5.64 -4.70
CA LEU A 49 -2.35 4.39 -4.90
C LEU A 49 -3.27 3.29 -5.43
N ARG A 50 -2.67 2.17 -5.87
CA ARG A 50 -3.34 1.08 -6.61
C ARG A 50 -4.62 0.54 -5.97
N PHE A 51 -4.63 0.34 -4.66
CA PHE A 51 -5.78 -0.25 -3.97
C PHE A 51 -6.50 0.74 -3.05
N ASP A 52 -6.44 2.02 -3.41
CA ASP A 52 -7.26 3.04 -2.77
C ASP A 52 -8.72 2.89 -3.19
N HIS A 53 -9.60 2.76 -2.19
CA HIS A 53 -11.04 2.57 -2.39
C HIS A 53 -11.86 3.84 -2.11
N HIS A 54 -11.18 5.00 -2.00
CA HIS A 54 -11.79 6.31 -1.73
C HIS A 54 -12.85 6.68 -2.76
N THR A 55 -13.89 7.42 -2.33
CA THR A 55 -15.00 7.81 -3.19
C THR A 55 -14.76 9.00 -4.12
N PRO A 56 -13.84 9.95 -3.83
CA PRO A 56 -13.54 11.04 -4.76
C PRO A 56 -13.13 10.53 -6.14
N PRO A 57 -13.31 11.33 -7.20
CA PRO A 57 -12.89 10.99 -8.56
C PRO A 57 -11.39 10.69 -8.63
N PHE A 58 -11.00 9.75 -9.48
CA PHE A 58 -9.58 9.38 -9.67
C PHE A 58 -8.72 10.57 -10.14
N ALA A 59 -9.30 11.45 -10.96
CA ALA A 59 -8.61 12.64 -11.47
C ALA A 59 -8.58 13.83 -10.49
N ALA A 60 -9.30 13.73 -9.36
CA ALA A 60 -9.42 14.80 -8.36
C ALA A 60 -9.40 14.20 -6.95
N PRO A 61 -8.25 13.69 -6.47
CA PRO A 61 -8.12 13.17 -5.11
C PRO A 61 -8.48 14.23 -4.07
N ALA A 62 -9.19 13.79 -3.02
CA ALA A 62 -9.64 14.66 -1.95
C ALA A 62 -9.77 13.87 -0.63
N LEU A 63 -10.05 14.56 0.47
CA LEU A 63 -10.50 13.91 1.69
C LEU A 63 -11.79 13.13 1.39
N CYS A 64 -11.81 11.86 1.79
CA CYS A 64 -12.94 10.98 1.47
C CYS A 64 -14.16 11.31 2.34
N PRO A 65 -15.26 11.86 1.76
CA PRO A 65 -16.44 12.23 2.52
C PRO A 65 -17.15 11.01 3.13
N ALA A 66 -16.94 9.82 2.59
CA ALA A 66 -17.46 8.57 3.14
C ALA A 66 -16.61 7.99 4.28
N GLY A 67 -15.59 8.70 4.77
CA GLY A 67 -14.72 8.27 5.84
C GLY A 67 -13.80 7.09 5.51
N ARG A 68 -13.66 6.72 4.22
CA ARG A 68 -12.79 5.62 3.79
C ARG A 68 -11.32 5.98 3.97
N THR A 69 -10.56 5.08 4.55
CA THR A 69 -9.13 5.25 4.83
C THR A 69 -8.34 4.03 4.45
N VAL A 70 -7.05 4.21 4.12
CA VAL A 70 -6.16 3.12 3.72
C VAL A 70 -4.80 3.22 4.40
N VAL A 71 -4.20 2.05 4.66
CA VAL A 71 -2.80 1.92 5.08
C VAL A 71 -2.16 0.76 4.34
N TYR A 72 -0.92 0.95 3.91
CA TYR A 72 -0.14 -0.04 3.17
C TYR A 72 0.98 -0.62 4.04
N ALA A 73 1.27 -1.90 3.85
CA ALA A 73 2.41 -2.59 4.44
C ALA A 73 2.92 -3.67 3.49
N ALA A 74 4.20 -4.06 3.64
CA ALA A 74 4.83 -5.10 2.84
C ALA A 74 5.59 -6.10 3.70
N LYS A 75 5.83 -7.30 3.19
CA LYS A 75 6.44 -8.40 3.94
C LYS A 75 7.92 -8.17 4.22
N THR A 76 8.63 -7.52 3.31
CA THR A 76 10.08 -7.28 3.38
C THR A 76 10.42 -5.81 3.24
N LEU A 77 11.62 -5.41 3.67
CA LEU A 77 12.12 -4.03 3.51
C LEU A 77 12.30 -3.69 2.01
N ARG A 78 12.73 -4.67 1.21
CA ARG A 78 12.87 -4.54 -0.24
C ARG A 78 11.52 -4.21 -0.89
N THR A 79 10.51 -5.03 -0.65
CA THR A 79 9.16 -4.81 -1.18
C THR A 79 8.57 -3.49 -0.71
N CYS A 80 8.74 -3.17 0.58
CA CYS A 80 8.24 -1.92 1.12
C CYS A 80 8.89 -0.69 0.46
N GLY A 81 10.20 -0.74 0.23
CA GLY A 81 10.93 0.31 -0.49
C GLY A 81 10.54 0.37 -1.98
N ALA A 82 10.42 -0.78 -2.63
CA ALA A 82 10.01 -0.87 -4.03
C ALA A 82 8.59 -0.28 -4.26
N GLU A 83 7.63 -0.55 -3.36
CA GLU A 83 6.27 0.03 -3.41
C GLU A 83 6.26 1.56 -3.21
N VAL A 84 7.20 2.11 -2.45
CA VAL A 84 7.24 3.55 -2.16
C VAL A 84 8.03 4.32 -3.22
N PHE A 85 9.09 3.73 -3.79
CA PHE A 85 10.06 4.44 -4.63
C PHE A 85 10.20 3.86 -6.04
N GLY A 86 9.57 2.73 -6.34
CA GLY A 86 9.73 2.03 -7.62
C GLY A 86 9.39 2.87 -8.83
N ASP A 87 8.31 3.64 -8.78
CA ASP A 87 7.91 4.54 -9.88
C ASP A 87 8.92 5.66 -10.13
N ALA A 88 9.60 6.12 -9.07
CA ALA A 88 10.57 7.21 -9.17
C ALA A 88 11.99 6.72 -9.52
N GLY A 89 12.30 5.44 -9.30
CA GLY A 89 13.63 4.87 -9.48
C GLY A 89 14.69 5.40 -8.51
N VAL A 90 14.31 6.33 -7.62
CA VAL A 90 15.19 6.93 -6.62
C VAL A 90 14.47 7.10 -5.28
N ALA A 91 15.12 6.68 -4.21
CA ALA A 91 14.66 6.84 -2.84
C ALA A 91 15.34 8.05 -2.19
N MET A 92 14.64 9.17 -2.12
CA MET A 92 15.11 10.36 -1.41
C MET A 92 14.81 10.24 0.08
N VAL A 93 15.83 9.92 0.88
CA VAL A 93 15.70 9.70 2.33
C VAL A 93 15.89 11.02 3.07
N CYS A 94 14.80 11.62 3.53
CA CYS A 94 14.78 12.81 4.37
C CYS A 94 14.62 12.46 5.86
N PRO A 95 14.81 13.42 6.80
CA PRO A 95 14.68 13.16 8.24
C PRO A 95 13.29 12.68 8.71
N GLN A 96 12.23 12.99 7.96
CA GLN A 96 10.85 12.60 8.28
C GLN A 96 10.46 11.24 7.72
N LEU A 97 11.30 10.63 6.88
CA LEU A 97 11.02 9.31 6.34
C LEU A 97 11.34 8.23 7.40
N ARG A 98 10.38 7.37 7.66
CA ARG A 98 10.45 6.37 8.73
C ARG A 98 10.15 4.97 8.20
N VAL A 99 10.65 3.96 8.90
CA VAL A 99 10.24 2.58 8.73
C VAL A 99 9.70 2.04 10.04
N ALA A 100 8.53 1.42 9.98
CA ALA A 100 7.89 0.77 11.11
C ALA A 100 7.73 -0.72 10.87
N VAL A 101 7.83 -1.49 11.95
CA VAL A 101 7.38 -2.87 12.04
C VAL A 101 5.99 -2.86 12.65
N VAL A 102 5.02 -3.35 11.91
CA VAL A 102 3.60 -3.33 12.29
C VAL A 102 2.98 -4.73 12.28
N ARG A 103 1.93 -4.91 13.05
CA ARG A 103 1.07 -6.10 13.04
C ARG A 103 -0.37 -5.69 13.34
N PRO A 104 -1.38 -6.45 12.94
CA PRO A 104 -2.75 -6.13 13.33
C PRO A 104 -2.97 -6.43 14.83
N ALA A 105 -3.83 -5.66 15.49
CA ALA A 105 -4.20 -5.88 16.90
C ALA A 105 -4.94 -7.23 17.10
N ARG A 106 -5.66 -7.66 16.08
CA ARG A 106 -6.36 -8.97 16.01
C ARG A 106 -6.28 -9.50 14.58
N ALA A 107 -6.60 -10.77 14.35
CA ALA A 107 -6.64 -11.34 13.02
C ALA A 107 -7.52 -10.50 12.07
N VAL A 108 -7.04 -10.27 10.86
CA VAL A 108 -7.74 -9.52 9.82
C VAL A 108 -7.88 -10.37 8.56
N VAL A 109 -9.11 -10.47 8.06
CA VAL A 109 -9.44 -11.19 6.84
C VAL A 109 -9.28 -10.24 5.65
N ILE A 110 -8.53 -10.65 4.66
CA ILE A 110 -8.11 -9.84 3.50
C ILE A 110 -8.44 -10.60 2.22
N GLN A 111 -8.97 -9.92 1.20
CA GLN A 111 -9.12 -10.49 -0.12
C GLN A 111 -7.73 -10.76 -0.72
N ASP A 112 -7.44 -11.99 -1.07
CA ASP A 112 -6.20 -12.32 -1.78
C ASP A 112 -6.44 -12.14 -3.29
N VAL A 113 -5.70 -11.21 -3.90
CA VAL A 113 -5.72 -10.98 -5.35
C VAL A 113 -4.40 -11.41 -6.02
N GLN A 114 -3.52 -12.11 -5.29
CA GLN A 114 -2.32 -12.68 -5.85
C GLN A 114 -2.65 -13.86 -6.78
N ALA A 115 -1.80 -14.10 -7.76
CA ALA A 115 -1.91 -15.23 -8.69
C ALA A 115 -3.37 -15.44 -9.19
N ASN A 116 -3.95 -16.59 -8.88
CA ASN A 116 -5.31 -16.95 -9.31
C ASN A 116 -6.40 -16.24 -8.51
N GLY A 117 -6.09 -15.58 -7.40
CA GLY A 117 -7.09 -14.90 -6.56
C GLY A 117 -7.84 -13.80 -7.30
N SER A 118 -7.17 -13.06 -8.18
CA SER A 118 -7.81 -12.08 -9.05
C SER A 118 -8.78 -12.72 -10.04
N MET A 119 -8.43 -13.86 -10.62
CA MET A 119 -9.28 -14.55 -11.61
C MET A 119 -10.57 -15.06 -10.99
N LEU A 120 -10.53 -15.48 -9.74
CA LEU A 120 -11.71 -15.99 -9.02
C LEU A 120 -12.75 -14.91 -8.73
N ILE A 121 -12.37 -13.63 -8.79
CA ILE A 121 -13.32 -12.50 -8.71
C ILE A 121 -13.66 -11.90 -10.08
N GLY A 122 -13.21 -12.53 -11.17
CA GLY A 122 -13.48 -12.07 -12.54
C GLY A 122 -12.50 -11.00 -13.05
N ALA A 123 -11.41 -10.72 -12.33
CA ALA A 123 -10.32 -9.88 -12.80
C ALA A 123 -9.25 -10.70 -13.54
N LEU A 124 -8.26 -10.01 -14.12
CA LEU A 124 -7.06 -10.65 -14.66
C LEU A 124 -5.98 -10.76 -13.59
N PRO A 125 -5.00 -11.68 -13.72
CA PRO A 125 -3.84 -11.75 -12.81
C PRO A 125 -3.09 -10.43 -12.69
N ALA A 126 -3.11 -9.61 -13.74
CA ALA A 126 -2.54 -8.26 -13.77
C ALA A 126 -3.07 -7.34 -12.65
N LEU A 127 -4.26 -7.57 -12.10
CA LEU A 127 -4.78 -6.82 -10.95
C LEU A 127 -3.80 -6.89 -9.76
N GLY A 128 -3.23 -8.06 -9.50
CA GLY A 128 -2.36 -8.28 -8.37
C GLY A 128 -0.86 -8.09 -8.66
N THR A 129 -0.42 -7.99 -9.91
CA THR A 129 1.00 -8.15 -10.24
C THR A 129 1.57 -7.17 -11.25
N ALA A 130 0.75 -6.47 -12.03
CA ALA A 130 1.25 -5.83 -13.23
C ALA A 130 1.20 -4.30 -13.21
N ASP A 131 1.91 -3.75 -14.18
CA ASP A 131 1.80 -2.36 -14.58
C ASP A 131 0.49 -2.16 -15.35
N VAL A 132 -0.55 -1.82 -14.64
CA VAL A 132 -1.88 -1.48 -15.15
C VAL A 132 -2.27 -0.09 -14.65
N PRO A 133 -3.15 0.65 -15.36
CA PRO A 133 -3.59 1.96 -14.91
C PRO A 133 -4.14 1.93 -13.48
N ARG A 134 -3.67 2.86 -12.64
CA ARG A 134 -4.12 2.94 -11.23
C ARG A 134 -5.62 3.11 -11.10
N THR A 135 -6.24 3.82 -12.03
CA THR A 135 -7.71 4.00 -12.08
C THR A 135 -8.47 2.68 -12.15
N GLU A 136 -7.91 1.69 -12.87
CA GLU A 136 -8.52 0.36 -12.99
C GLU A 136 -8.37 -0.46 -11.70
N THR A 137 -7.18 -0.46 -11.09
CA THR A 137 -6.98 -1.15 -9.80
C THR A 137 -7.78 -0.51 -8.67
N GLN A 138 -7.97 0.81 -8.69
CA GLN A 138 -8.82 1.56 -7.76
C GLN A 138 -10.30 1.24 -7.96
N ALA A 139 -10.76 1.06 -9.20
CA ALA A 139 -12.12 0.60 -9.49
C ALA A 139 -12.39 -0.79 -8.90
N TRP A 140 -11.43 -1.71 -9.06
CA TRP A 140 -11.48 -3.03 -8.43
C TRP A 140 -11.44 -2.96 -6.90
N ALA A 141 -10.58 -2.11 -6.32
CA ALA A 141 -10.53 -1.90 -4.87
C ALA A 141 -11.88 -1.44 -4.30
N ARG A 142 -12.54 -0.49 -4.98
CA ARG A 142 -13.90 -0.04 -4.62
C ARG A 142 -14.92 -1.18 -4.71
N ALA A 143 -14.91 -1.94 -5.80
CA ALA A 143 -15.83 -3.05 -6.00
C ALA A 143 -15.65 -4.13 -4.93
N ILE A 144 -14.41 -4.54 -4.62
CA ILE A 144 -14.10 -5.50 -3.56
C ILE A 144 -14.52 -4.97 -2.18
N TYR A 145 -14.26 -3.68 -1.90
CA TYR A 145 -14.65 -3.05 -0.63
C TYR A 145 -16.16 -3.07 -0.43
N GLU A 146 -16.94 -2.76 -1.45
CA GLU A 146 -18.40 -2.66 -1.38
C GLU A 146 -19.08 -4.03 -1.39
N ASP A 147 -18.61 -4.97 -2.21
CA ASP A 147 -19.26 -6.27 -2.42
C ASP A 147 -18.78 -7.37 -1.47
N ARG A 148 -17.55 -7.23 -0.89
CA ARG A 148 -16.96 -8.20 0.05
C ARG A 148 -17.00 -9.66 -0.47
N PRO A 149 -16.43 -9.95 -1.65
CA PRO A 149 -16.72 -11.17 -2.42
C PRO A 149 -16.32 -12.47 -1.73
N ALA A 150 -15.18 -12.55 -1.04
CA ALA A 150 -14.73 -13.76 -0.37
C ALA A 150 -15.28 -13.91 1.06
N SER A 151 -15.59 -12.81 1.73
CA SER A 151 -16.13 -12.80 3.09
C SER A 151 -16.64 -11.39 3.45
N ARG A 152 -17.74 -11.31 4.21
CA ARG A 152 -18.23 -10.03 4.78
C ARG A 152 -17.21 -9.32 5.67
N SER A 153 -16.23 -10.07 6.20
CA SER A 153 -15.17 -9.53 7.07
C SER A 153 -13.96 -9.00 6.30
N ILE A 154 -13.98 -8.97 4.96
CA ILE A 154 -12.89 -8.43 4.15
C ILE A 154 -12.62 -6.98 4.55
N ALA A 155 -11.37 -6.71 4.93
CA ALA A 155 -10.92 -5.42 5.42
C ALA A 155 -9.70 -4.89 4.67
N GLY A 156 -9.42 -5.40 3.48
CA GLY A 156 -8.30 -5.02 2.64
C GLY A 156 -8.04 -5.99 1.50
N VAL A 157 -6.95 -5.77 0.79
CA VAL A 157 -6.45 -6.66 -0.27
C VAL A 157 -5.01 -7.03 -0.02
N ARG A 158 -4.64 -8.28 -0.34
CA ARG A 158 -3.27 -8.76 -0.42
C ARG A 158 -2.89 -8.93 -1.89
N TYR A 159 -1.77 -8.38 -2.28
CA TYR A 159 -1.33 -8.34 -3.66
C TYR A 159 0.18 -8.58 -3.78
N THR A 160 0.65 -8.78 -5.00
CA THR A 160 2.06 -8.88 -5.34
C THR A 160 2.56 -7.52 -5.82
N SER A 161 3.67 -7.04 -5.28
CA SER A 161 4.32 -5.81 -5.75
C SER A 161 4.65 -5.91 -7.24
N ALA A 162 4.34 -4.85 -7.99
CA ALA A 162 4.68 -4.78 -9.40
C ALA A 162 6.19 -4.57 -9.64
N HIS A 163 6.93 -4.16 -8.60
CA HIS A 163 8.34 -3.78 -8.70
C HIS A 163 9.30 -4.91 -8.33
N ASP A 164 8.91 -5.81 -7.41
CA ASP A 164 9.83 -6.84 -6.89
C ASP A 164 9.19 -8.19 -6.63
N GLU A 165 7.92 -8.36 -7.05
CA GLU A 165 7.11 -9.57 -6.85
C GLU A 165 6.88 -9.97 -5.38
N GLY A 166 7.24 -9.10 -4.44
CA GLY A 166 7.05 -9.32 -3.01
C GLY A 166 5.59 -9.15 -2.56
N ALA A 167 5.24 -9.73 -1.41
CA ALA A 167 3.88 -9.63 -0.87
C ALA A 167 3.64 -8.27 -0.20
N ALA A 168 2.54 -7.61 -0.56
CA ALA A 168 2.06 -6.36 0.00
C ALA A 168 0.57 -6.42 0.35
N VAL A 169 0.12 -5.53 1.23
CA VAL A 169 -1.28 -5.39 1.65
C VAL A 169 -1.71 -3.94 1.65
N ALA A 170 -2.95 -3.70 1.29
CA ALA A 170 -3.67 -2.47 1.54
C ALA A 170 -4.81 -2.76 2.51
N LEU A 171 -4.77 -2.20 3.72
CA LEU A 171 -5.82 -2.34 4.72
C LEU A 171 -6.74 -1.12 4.70
N TRP A 172 -8.03 -1.37 4.77
CA TRP A 172 -9.08 -0.38 4.73
C TRP A 172 -9.61 -0.04 6.14
N ASP A 173 -10.45 0.99 6.23
CA ASP A 173 -11.08 1.48 7.46
C ASP A 173 -11.72 0.38 8.33
N ALA A 174 -12.33 -0.63 7.69
CA ALA A 174 -12.94 -1.77 8.40
C ALA A 174 -11.93 -2.71 9.09
N SER A 175 -10.61 -2.57 8.82
CA SER A 175 -9.61 -3.42 9.47
C SER A 175 -9.35 -3.00 10.91
N PRO A 176 -8.91 -3.93 11.80
CA PRO A 176 -8.48 -3.58 13.14
C PRO A 176 -7.30 -2.60 13.11
N ALA A 177 -7.09 -1.90 14.24
CA ALA A 177 -5.94 -1.04 14.42
C ALA A 177 -4.62 -1.81 14.20
N LEU A 178 -3.63 -1.12 13.66
CA LEU A 178 -2.26 -1.62 13.64
C LEU A 178 -1.59 -1.36 15.00
N VAL A 179 -0.82 -2.32 15.45
CA VAL A 179 0.09 -2.20 16.59
C VAL A 179 1.48 -1.96 16.05
N VAL A 180 2.09 -0.87 16.43
CA VAL A 180 3.48 -0.54 16.10
C VAL A 180 4.40 -1.29 17.05
N VAL A 181 5.21 -2.18 16.51
CA VAL A 181 6.22 -2.95 17.28
C VAL A 181 7.53 -2.18 17.38
N GLN A 182 7.89 -1.50 16.28
CA GLN A 182 9.07 -0.66 16.19
C GLN A 182 8.80 0.44 15.17
N ASP A 183 9.32 1.65 15.40
CA ASP A 183 9.25 2.78 14.50
C ASP A 183 10.51 3.61 14.64
N VAL A 184 11.30 3.69 13.56
CA VAL A 184 12.60 4.35 13.55
C VAL A 184 12.77 5.21 12.29
N PRO A 185 13.56 6.28 12.34
CA PRO A 185 13.94 6.99 11.12
C PRO A 185 14.61 6.04 10.12
N LEU A 186 14.26 6.17 8.85
CA LEU A 186 14.91 5.38 7.79
C LEU A 186 16.40 5.74 7.67
N SER A 187 16.80 6.93 8.13
CA SER A 187 18.17 7.41 8.22
C SER A 187 18.96 6.83 9.41
N ASP A 188 18.33 6.05 10.34
CA ASP A 188 19.07 5.33 11.37
C ASP A 188 20.18 4.48 10.74
N ARG A 189 21.40 4.57 11.26
CA ARG A 189 22.59 3.97 10.64
C ARG A 189 22.45 2.47 10.34
N ALA A 190 21.85 1.70 11.23
CA ALA A 190 21.72 0.26 11.07
C ALA A 190 20.63 -0.08 10.06
N VAL A 191 19.51 0.63 10.12
CA VAL A 191 18.38 0.50 9.21
C VAL A 191 18.74 0.98 7.81
N PHE A 192 19.37 2.14 7.71
CA PHE A 192 19.79 2.74 6.44
C PHE A 192 20.68 1.81 5.61
N ARG A 193 21.68 1.17 6.25
CA ARG A 193 22.54 0.21 5.56
C ARG A 193 21.76 -0.97 4.98
N ARG A 194 20.77 -1.50 5.72
CA ARG A 194 19.90 -2.58 5.25
C ARG A 194 18.98 -2.10 4.13
N PHE A 195 18.49 -0.88 4.26
CA PHE A 195 17.64 -0.26 3.24
C PHE A 195 18.40 -0.06 1.92
N VAL A 196 19.61 0.51 1.97
CA VAL A 196 20.47 0.67 0.77
C VAL A 196 20.75 -0.68 0.11
N ALA A 197 21.05 -1.73 0.90
CA ALA A 197 21.27 -3.07 0.36
C ALA A 197 19.99 -3.60 -0.34
N ALA A 198 18.83 -3.43 0.28
CA ALA A 198 17.55 -3.87 -0.28
C ALA A 198 17.18 -3.10 -1.57
N MET A 199 17.45 -1.80 -1.63
CA MET A 199 17.17 -0.98 -2.81
C MET A 199 18.07 -1.33 -4.00
N ARG A 200 19.33 -1.71 -3.74
CA ARG A 200 20.25 -2.20 -4.78
C ARG A 200 19.74 -3.47 -5.48
N GLU A 201 19.05 -4.35 -4.75
CA GLU A 201 18.48 -5.58 -5.32
C GLU A 201 17.35 -5.31 -6.35
N VAL A 202 16.76 -4.12 -6.32
CA VAL A 202 15.67 -3.67 -7.19
C VAL A 202 16.05 -2.45 -8.03
N GLU A 203 17.35 -2.17 -8.14
CA GLU A 203 17.92 -1.10 -8.97
C GLU A 203 17.38 0.31 -8.65
N ILE A 204 16.99 0.56 -7.41
CA ILE A 204 16.56 1.88 -6.92
C ILE A 204 17.76 2.59 -6.31
N GLU A 205 18.09 3.76 -6.82
CA GLU A 205 19.12 4.63 -6.25
C GLU A 205 18.67 5.21 -4.91
N VAL A 206 19.62 5.39 -3.96
CA VAL A 206 19.32 5.96 -2.65
C VAL A 206 20.12 7.23 -2.44
N ALA A 207 19.42 8.35 -2.24
CA ALA A 207 19.99 9.65 -1.93
C ALA A 207 19.49 10.15 -0.57
N VAL A 208 20.40 10.71 0.24
CA VAL A 208 20.05 11.37 1.49
C VAL A 208 19.85 12.86 1.19
N VAL A 209 18.71 13.40 1.61
CA VAL A 209 18.35 14.80 1.38
C VAL A 209 17.98 15.49 2.71
N PRO A 210 18.35 16.77 2.90
CA PRO A 210 17.89 17.52 4.05
C PRO A 210 16.39 17.85 3.93
N ALA A 211 15.75 18.27 5.02
CA ALA A 211 14.32 18.57 5.04
C ALA A 211 13.94 19.66 4.03
N GLU A 212 14.82 20.63 3.84
CA GLU A 212 14.64 21.76 2.93
C GLU A 212 14.65 21.35 1.44
N ALA A 213 15.23 20.22 1.12
CA ALA A 213 15.26 19.67 -0.25
C ALA A 213 14.18 18.59 -0.46
N CYS A 214 13.41 18.27 0.56
CA CYS A 214 12.34 17.27 0.48
C CYS A 214 11.00 17.94 0.22
N VAL A 215 10.41 17.74 -0.96
CA VAL A 215 9.11 18.29 -1.38
C VAL A 215 8.01 17.99 -0.35
N ARG A 216 7.99 16.77 0.19
CA ARG A 216 7.01 16.35 1.21
C ARG A 216 7.22 17.05 2.56
N CYS A 217 8.48 17.31 2.98
CA CYS A 217 8.76 18.06 4.20
C CYS A 217 8.31 19.53 4.09
N GLN A 218 8.31 20.07 2.89
CA GLN A 218 7.85 21.44 2.62
C GLN A 218 6.33 21.55 2.45
N GLY A 219 5.61 20.44 2.47
CA GLY A 219 4.16 20.40 2.29
C GLY A 219 3.69 20.77 0.88
N VAL A 220 4.59 20.78 -0.11
CA VAL A 220 4.29 21.15 -1.50
C VAL A 220 3.64 19.99 -2.27
N ASP A 221 3.87 18.76 -1.85
CA ASP A 221 3.36 17.55 -2.51
C ASP A 221 2.09 17.04 -1.78
N ARG A 222 0.99 17.77 -1.93
CA ARG A 222 -0.34 17.36 -1.45
C ARG A 222 -1.26 16.87 -2.57
N GLY A 223 -0.68 16.58 -3.74
CA GLY A 223 -1.41 16.14 -4.92
C GLY A 223 -1.08 14.73 -5.37
#